data_7fcee4e0f702548f65c05d43a0c76bc9
#
_entry.id   7fcee4e0f702548f65c05d43a0c76bc9
#
_cell.length_a   1.000
_cell.length_b   1.000
_cell.length_c   1.000
_cell.angle_alpha   90.00
_cell.angle_beta   90.00
_cell.angle_gamma   90.00
#
_symmetry.space_group_name_H-M   'P 1'
#
loop_
_entity.id
_entity.type
_entity.pdbx_description
1 polymer ?
#
loop_
_entity_poly.entity_id
_entity_poly.type
_entity_poly.pdbx_seq_one_letter_code
_entity_poly.pdbx_strand_id
1 'polypeptide(L)'
;MTYSLDSIYKNSRWAIGQNSSILAALQQKAATGQEVNRVSDDPTDSNQILTLMTDSRTKEQTLNTLDEIISTLDLSASVIQSITGEFGRARASLTSTMSGTVNVELRQTLAADLDNILEEMVLLANTQRMGQSLFAGANSEQLPYTVERDDQGHITRVNYQGSLEERQVKVTDGLETSAVLAGPTLFSSGERGEPVFYGQTGTAAGTGTSSIRGDVQLTITGSAGNWQLSIDGGANVVTVNGTESNVAVVNSETGEVLYVDATGIQQAGDEPVRVPGTYDMFNALINARDLLKNEQNYSESQLQEMFSDTVNSMDEVNQRLVQAFPVVGGRLQVLTNFKESIKDMKLATDEDISRLQDTDITQVAIDLARYEMLYQMSLNVASRMFSMSLLDFMR
;
A
#
# COMPACT_ATOMS: atom_id res chain seq x y z
N MET A 1 86.71 22.65 -2.93
CA MET A 1 85.55 23.45 -2.43
C MET A 1 84.29 23.31 -3.29
N THR A 2 84.35 22.78 -4.48
CA THR A 2 83.17 22.63 -5.38
C THR A 2 82.10 21.61 -4.92
N TYR A 3 82.52 20.55 -4.17
CA TYR A 3 81.58 19.52 -3.67
C TYR A 3 80.65 20.02 -2.54
N SER A 4 81.01 21.03 -1.79
CA SER A 4 80.14 21.55 -0.72
C SER A 4 79.05 22.50 -1.23
N LEU A 5 79.28 23.25 -2.28
CA LEU A 5 78.36 24.18 -2.89
C LEU A 5 77.21 23.41 -3.62
N ASP A 6 77.57 22.39 -4.40
CA ASP A 6 76.52 21.56 -5.11
C ASP A 6 75.57 20.88 -4.13
N SER A 7 76.09 20.39 -2.99
CA SER A 7 75.23 19.79 -1.95
C SER A 7 74.30 20.80 -1.29
N ILE A 8 74.76 22.04 -1.08
CA ILE A 8 73.94 23.11 -0.49
C ILE A 8 72.86 23.55 -1.47
N TYR A 9 73.15 23.64 -2.78
CA TYR A 9 72.15 23.93 -3.81
C TYR A 9 71.06 22.83 -3.92
N LYS A 10 71.53 21.59 -3.91
CA LYS A 10 70.59 20.43 -3.94
C LYS A 10 69.66 20.41 -2.72
N ASN A 11 70.20 20.66 -1.53
CA ASN A 11 69.44 20.75 -0.29
C ASN A 11 68.44 21.93 -0.30
N SER A 12 68.89 23.13 -0.82
CA SER A 12 68.01 24.28 -0.92
C SER A 12 66.80 24.04 -1.91
N ARG A 13 67.09 23.47 -3.09
CA ARG A 13 66.08 23.10 -4.05
C ARG A 13 65.14 22.07 -3.48
N TRP A 14 65.62 21.05 -2.77
CA TRP A 14 64.85 20.06 -2.11
C TRP A 14 63.94 20.68 -1.04
N ALA A 15 64.46 21.57 -0.18
CA ALA A 15 63.67 22.26 0.84
C ALA A 15 62.56 23.15 0.25
N ILE A 16 62.86 23.90 -0.84
CA ILE A 16 61.87 24.70 -1.54
C ILE A 16 60.77 23.80 -2.14
N GLY A 17 61.13 22.69 -2.80
CA GLY A 17 60.19 21.73 -3.37
C GLY A 17 59.30 21.10 -2.30
N GLN A 18 59.86 20.70 -1.18
CA GLN A 18 59.15 20.16 -0.03
C GLN A 18 58.15 21.16 0.56
N ASN A 19 58.60 22.40 0.84
CA ASN A 19 57.70 23.42 1.38
C ASN A 19 56.58 23.81 0.40
N SER A 20 56.89 23.87 -0.91
CA SER A 20 55.87 24.12 -1.94
C SER A 20 54.84 23.01 -2.03
N SER A 21 55.23 21.75 -1.91
CA SER A 21 54.37 20.59 -1.94
C SER A 21 53.44 20.55 -0.71
N ILE A 22 53.98 20.81 0.50
CA ILE A 22 53.21 20.89 1.73
C ILE A 22 52.23 22.06 1.68
N LEU A 23 52.66 23.22 1.18
CA LEU A 23 51.80 24.40 1.02
C LEU A 23 50.62 24.12 0.10
N ALA A 24 50.86 23.46 -1.04
CA ALA A 24 49.80 23.07 -1.97
C ALA A 24 48.82 22.07 -1.34
N ALA A 25 49.30 21.11 -0.55
CA ALA A 25 48.44 20.16 0.18
C ALA A 25 47.59 20.87 1.25
N LEU A 26 48.17 21.81 2.02
CA LEU A 26 47.44 22.60 3.01
C LEU A 26 46.39 23.52 2.37
N GLN A 27 46.74 24.14 1.21
CA GLN A 27 45.76 24.92 0.43
C GLN A 27 44.59 24.06 -0.05
N GLN A 28 44.84 22.82 -0.49
CA GLN A 28 43.79 21.89 -0.88
C GLN A 28 42.92 21.52 0.33
N LYS A 29 43.51 21.18 1.49
CA LYS A 29 42.76 20.90 2.73
C LYS A 29 41.94 22.11 3.17
N ALA A 30 42.49 23.33 3.10
CA ALA A 30 41.77 24.56 3.43
C ALA A 30 40.59 24.83 2.47
N ALA A 31 40.75 24.49 1.20
CA ALA A 31 39.71 24.71 0.17
C ALA A 31 38.60 23.68 0.23
N THR A 32 38.90 22.41 0.58
CA THR A 32 37.91 21.30 0.63
C THR A 32 37.33 21.10 2.02
N GLY A 33 38.01 21.52 3.08
CA GLY A 33 37.67 21.20 4.46
C GLY A 33 37.97 19.74 4.85
N GLN A 34 38.66 18.99 3.97
CA GLN A 34 38.88 17.56 4.15
C GLN A 34 40.37 17.26 4.45
N GLU A 35 40.60 16.39 5.43
CA GLU A 35 41.91 15.86 5.77
C GLU A 35 42.39 14.87 4.71
N VAL A 36 41.51 13.96 4.28
CA VAL A 36 41.76 12.93 3.28
C VAL A 36 41.03 13.30 1.98
N ASN A 37 41.79 13.79 0.99
CA ASN A 37 41.26 14.20 -0.31
C ASN A 37 41.46 13.13 -1.40
N ARG A 38 42.51 12.31 -1.25
CA ARG A 38 42.87 11.27 -2.23
C ARG A 38 43.21 9.98 -1.49
N VAL A 39 42.94 8.85 -2.15
CA VAL A 39 43.29 7.52 -1.63
C VAL A 39 44.81 7.40 -1.31
N SER A 40 45.63 8.18 -1.99
CA SER A 40 47.09 8.24 -1.74
C SER A 40 47.48 8.94 -0.44
N ASP A 41 46.60 9.77 0.11
CA ASP A 41 46.90 10.58 1.31
C ASP A 41 46.86 9.69 2.56
N ASP A 42 45.81 8.88 2.71
CA ASP A 42 45.70 7.78 3.66
C ASP A 42 44.88 6.63 3.06
N PRO A 43 45.51 5.53 2.64
CA PRO A 43 44.79 4.40 2.05
C PRO A 43 43.85 3.69 3.03
N THR A 44 44.17 3.70 4.34
CA THR A 44 43.38 3.02 5.37
C THR A 44 42.09 3.79 5.63
N ASP A 45 42.21 5.06 5.93
CA ASP A 45 41.07 5.94 6.21
C ASP A 45 40.19 6.11 4.95
N SER A 46 40.83 6.22 3.76
CA SER A 46 40.10 6.29 2.49
C SER A 46 39.21 5.06 2.26
N ASN A 47 39.70 3.84 2.52
CA ASN A 47 38.88 2.62 2.40
C ASN A 47 37.74 2.60 3.42
N GLN A 48 37.99 3.04 4.64
CA GLN A 48 36.97 3.12 5.68
C GLN A 48 35.90 4.15 5.33
N ILE A 49 36.31 5.35 4.88
CA ILE A 49 35.38 6.40 4.40
C ILE A 49 34.50 5.88 3.24
N LEU A 50 35.08 5.21 2.23
CA LEU A 50 34.35 4.64 1.12
C LEU A 50 33.32 3.59 1.57
N THR A 51 33.68 2.76 2.54
CA THR A 51 32.77 1.75 3.12
C THR A 51 31.62 2.44 3.83
N LEU A 52 31.89 3.42 4.69
CA LEU A 52 30.88 4.19 5.41
C LEU A 52 29.99 5.01 4.47
N MET A 53 30.55 5.61 3.42
CA MET A 53 29.76 6.32 2.39
C MET A 53 28.81 5.38 1.65
N THR A 54 29.23 4.14 1.36
CA THR A 54 28.38 3.14 0.73
C THR A 54 27.26 2.73 1.67
N ASP A 55 27.55 2.53 2.94
CA ASP A 55 26.58 2.20 3.98
C ASP A 55 25.58 3.35 4.20
N SER A 56 26.04 4.62 4.26
CA SER A 56 25.18 5.81 4.35
C SER A 56 24.22 5.90 3.15
N ARG A 57 24.70 5.67 1.92
CA ARG A 57 23.86 5.65 0.71
C ARG A 57 22.83 4.53 0.74
N THR A 58 23.19 3.35 1.22
CA THR A 58 22.25 2.23 1.36
C THR A 58 21.15 2.58 2.36
N LYS A 59 21.48 3.20 3.50
CA LYS A 59 20.51 3.69 4.48
C LYS A 59 19.61 4.76 3.87
N GLU A 60 20.15 5.68 3.07
CA GLU A 60 19.35 6.70 2.38
C GLU A 60 18.37 6.10 1.38
N GLN A 61 18.76 5.09 0.60
CA GLN A 61 17.85 4.35 -0.28
C GLN A 61 16.75 3.65 0.52
N THR A 62 17.10 3.03 1.66
CA THR A 62 16.14 2.41 2.56
C THR A 62 15.12 3.43 3.09
N LEU A 63 15.58 4.63 3.51
CA LEU A 63 14.71 5.71 3.97
C LEU A 63 13.74 6.16 2.88
N ASN A 64 14.20 6.32 1.64
CA ASN A 64 13.34 6.69 0.51
C ASN A 64 12.27 5.63 0.22
N THR A 65 12.65 4.35 0.27
CA THR A 65 11.69 3.23 0.11
C THR A 65 10.66 3.22 1.24
N LEU A 66 11.09 3.43 2.48
CA LEU A 66 10.19 3.53 3.64
C LEU A 66 9.21 4.70 3.49
N ASP A 67 9.68 5.86 3.03
CA ASP A 67 8.83 7.04 2.81
C ASP A 67 7.74 6.78 1.77
N GLU A 68 8.07 6.07 0.71
CA GLU A 68 7.11 5.68 -0.32
C GLU A 68 6.05 4.71 0.23
N ILE A 69 6.47 3.68 0.96
CA ILE A 69 5.57 2.70 1.57
C ILE A 69 4.67 3.35 2.62
N ILE A 70 5.24 4.13 3.55
CA ILE A 70 4.51 4.85 4.59
C ILE A 70 3.46 5.76 3.98
N SER A 71 3.83 6.56 2.96
CA SER A 71 2.90 7.46 2.29
C SER A 71 1.78 6.73 1.55
N THR A 72 2.04 5.52 1.03
CA THR A 72 1.02 4.68 0.37
C THR A 72 0.04 4.10 1.39
N LEU A 73 0.56 3.60 2.51
CA LEU A 73 -0.27 3.06 3.59
C LEU A 73 -1.08 4.15 4.29
N ASP A 74 -0.54 5.35 4.45
CA ASP A 74 -1.23 6.50 5.05
C ASP A 74 -2.42 6.94 4.17
N LEU A 75 -2.21 7.00 2.86
CA LEU A 75 -3.30 7.23 1.91
C LEU A 75 -4.34 6.10 1.97
N SER A 76 -3.90 4.84 2.05
CA SER A 76 -4.80 3.68 2.19
C SER A 76 -5.64 3.77 3.46
N ALA A 77 -5.04 4.16 4.59
CA ALA A 77 -5.75 4.37 5.85
C ALA A 77 -6.81 5.47 5.74
N SER A 78 -6.48 6.59 5.07
CA SER A 78 -7.42 7.69 4.82
C SER A 78 -8.60 7.25 3.95
N VAL A 79 -8.33 6.49 2.89
CA VAL A 79 -9.39 5.95 2.01
C VAL A 79 -10.28 4.95 2.75
N ILE A 80 -9.70 4.03 3.54
CA ILE A 80 -10.47 3.09 4.37
C ILE A 80 -11.38 3.86 5.36
N GLN A 81 -10.88 4.94 5.95
CA GLN A 81 -11.69 5.78 6.84
C GLN A 81 -12.86 6.42 6.09
N SER A 82 -12.65 6.93 4.88
CA SER A 82 -13.70 7.50 4.04
C SER A 82 -14.75 6.42 3.65
N ILE A 83 -14.30 5.24 3.20
CA ILE A 83 -15.17 4.09 2.90
C ILE A 83 -16.01 3.72 4.13
N THR A 84 -15.39 3.63 5.31
CA THR A 84 -16.10 3.29 6.55
C THR A 84 -17.15 4.33 6.91
N GLY A 85 -16.85 5.62 6.69
CA GLY A 85 -17.78 6.72 6.92
C GLY A 85 -19.01 6.66 5.99
N GLU A 86 -18.77 6.47 4.67
CA GLU A 86 -19.83 6.36 3.68
C GLU A 86 -20.70 5.11 3.88
N PHE A 87 -20.07 3.99 4.17
CA PHE A 87 -20.78 2.75 4.48
C PHE A 87 -21.64 2.86 5.75
N GLY A 88 -21.11 3.56 6.77
CA GLY A 88 -21.87 3.88 8.00
C GLY A 88 -23.07 4.78 7.73
N ARG A 89 -22.95 5.75 6.80
CA ARG A 89 -24.06 6.61 6.36
C ARG A 89 -25.14 5.77 5.65
N ALA A 90 -24.75 4.90 4.72
CA ALA A 90 -25.67 4.00 4.04
C ALA A 90 -26.45 3.10 5.00
N ARG A 91 -25.74 2.51 5.97
CA ARG A 91 -26.37 1.69 7.03
C ARG A 91 -27.36 2.49 7.87
N ALA A 92 -27.04 3.71 8.25
CA ALA A 92 -27.96 4.58 9.00
C ALA A 92 -29.21 4.91 8.17
N SER A 93 -29.05 5.19 6.87
CA SER A 93 -30.16 5.40 5.93
C SER A 93 -31.08 4.18 5.89
N LEU A 94 -30.54 2.97 5.72
CA LEU A 94 -31.34 1.73 5.71
C LEU A 94 -32.03 1.50 7.07
N THR A 95 -31.35 1.67 8.17
CA THR A 95 -31.92 1.50 9.53
C THR A 95 -33.10 2.43 9.78
N SER A 96 -33.09 3.64 9.20
CA SER A 96 -34.18 4.60 9.32
C SER A 96 -35.49 4.10 8.69
N THR A 97 -35.39 3.21 7.69
CA THR A 97 -36.57 2.63 7.03
C THR A 97 -37.29 1.58 7.87
N MET A 98 -36.62 0.97 8.84
CA MET A 98 -37.20 -0.07 9.69
C MET A 98 -38.20 0.49 10.72
N SER A 99 -38.31 1.81 10.88
CA SER A 99 -39.25 2.45 11.85
C SER A 99 -40.72 2.43 11.44
N GLY A 100 -41.11 1.70 10.38
CA GLY A 100 -42.49 1.33 10.08
C GLY A 100 -43.40 2.39 9.44
N THR A 101 -42.88 3.60 9.13
CA THR A 101 -43.68 4.71 8.56
C THR A 101 -43.15 5.22 7.20
N VAL A 102 -42.28 4.43 6.56
CA VAL A 102 -41.59 4.87 5.33
C VAL A 102 -42.50 4.58 4.11
N ASN A 103 -42.93 5.65 3.44
CA ASN A 103 -43.69 5.53 2.20
C ASN A 103 -42.81 5.16 1.01
N VAL A 104 -43.43 4.77 -0.12
CA VAL A 104 -42.70 4.35 -1.34
C VAL A 104 -41.79 5.46 -1.88
N GLU A 105 -42.21 6.72 -1.83
CA GLU A 105 -41.42 7.86 -2.31
C GLU A 105 -40.12 8.06 -1.50
N LEU A 106 -40.21 7.90 -0.18
CA LEU A 106 -39.03 7.98 0.67
C LEU A 106 -38.07 6.80 0.44
N ARG A 107 -38.61 5.57 0.26
CA ARG A 107 -37.78 4.41 -0.11
C ARG A 107 -37.03 4.62 -1.42
N GLN A 108 -37.68 5.19 -2.44
CA GLN A 108 -37.04 5.51 -3.73
C GLN A 108 -35.92 6.58 -3.56
N THR A 109 -36.18 7.59 -2.72
CA THR A 109 -35.16 8.63 -2.43
C THR A 109 -33.93 8.02 -1.74
N LEU A 110 -34.16 7.14 -0.77
CA LEU A 110 -33.08 6.45 -0.06
C LEU A 110 -32.33 5.47 -0.97
N ALA A 111 -33.04 4.80 -1.89
CA ALA A 111 -32.41 3.93 -2.89
C ALA A 111 -31.49 4.73 -3.82
N ALA A 112 -31.91 5.93 -4.23
CA ALA A 112 -31.06 6.83 -5.03
C ALA A 112 -29.83 7.35 -4.24
N ASP A 113 -29.98 7.61 -2.93
CA ASP A 113 -28.85 7.96 -2.06
C ASP A 113 -27.85 6.79 -1.95
N LEU A 114 -28.32 5.55 -1.81
CA LEU A 114 -27.47 4.36 -1.81
C LEU A 114 -26.73 4.14 -3.13
N ASP A 115 -27.38 4.43 -4.28
CA ASP A 115 -26.71 4.39 -5.58
C ASP A 115 -25.53 5.39 -5.63
N ASN A 116 -25.72 6.62 -5.13
CA ASN A 116 -24.65 7.62 -5.08
C ASN A 116 -23.52 7.18 -4.16
N ILE A 117 -23.84 6.62 -2.99
CA ILE A 117 -22.83 6.10 -2.06
C ILE A 117 -22.06 4.93 -2.71
N LEU A 118 -22.75 4.03 -3.43
CA LEU A 118 -22.13 2.91 -4.12
C LEU A 118 -21.11 3.37 -5.18
N GLU A 119 -21.47 4.39 -5.99
CA GLU A 119 -20.57 5.00 -6.97
C GLU A 119 -19.33 5.60 -6.29
N GLU A 120 -19.52 6.34 -5.19
CA GLU A 120 -18.42 6.93 -4.43
C GLU A 120 -17.52 5.84 -3.82
N MET A 121 -18.08 4.77 -3.29
CA MET A 121 -17.30 3.67 -2.73
C MET A 121 -16.49 2.91 -3.79
N VAL A 122 -17.03 2.72 -5.00
CA VAL A 122 -16.27 2.16 -6.13
C VAL A 122 -15.11 3.07 -6.51
N LEU A 123 -15.34 4.39 -6.54
CA LEU A 123 -14.29 5.36 -6.82
C LEU A 123 -13.18 5.31 -5.75
N LEU A 124 -13.55 5.30 -4.47
CA LEU A 124 -12.61 5.19 -3.35
C LEU A 124 -11.82 3.87 -3.39
N ALA A 125 -12.48 2.76 -3.65
CA ALA A 125 -11.83 1.45 -3.75
C ALA A 125 -10.90 1.34 -4.96
N ASN A 126 -11.09 2.15 -6.00
CA ASN A 126 -10.25 2.25 -7.19
C ASN A 126 -9.19 3.36 -7.09
N THR A 127 -8.97 3.93 -5.89
CA THR A 127 -7.96 4.98 -5.70
C THR A 127 -6.57 4.46 -6.05
N GLN A 128 -5.85 5.28 -6.80
CA GLN A 128 -4.48 5.02 -7.24
C GLN A 128 -3.51 6.07 -6.67
N ARG A 129 -2.27 5.64 -6.43
CA ARG A 129 -1.14 6.51 -6.13
C ARG A 129 0.00 6.20 -7.10
N MET A 130 0.48 7.20 -7.83
CA MET A 130 1.55 7.06 -8.83
C MET A 130 1.27 5.95 -9.88
N GLY A 131 -0.01 5.78 -10.27
CA GLY A 131 -0.44 4.75 -11.22
C GLY A 131 -0.55 3.33 -10.63
N GLN A 132 -0.40 3.17 -9.32
CA GLN A 132 -0.59 1.91 -8.61
C GLN A 132 -1.85 1.96 -7.76
N SER A 133 -2.69 0.95 -7.89
CA SER A 133 -3.93 0.80 -7.13
C SER A 133 -3.65 0.37 -5.70
N LEU A 134 -4.34 0.99 -4.73
CA LEU A 134 -4.10 0.77 -3.30
C LEU A 134 -4.61 -0.59 -2.81
N PHE A 135 -5.65 -1.15 -3.47
CA PHE A 135 -6.37 -2.35 -3.00
C PHE A 135 -6.33 -3.51 -3.99
N ALA A 136 -5.42 -3.48 -4.97
CA ALA A 136 -5.32 -4.52 -5.99
C ALA A 136 -4.38 -5.69 -5.61
N GLY A 137 -3.82 -5.69 -4.40
CA GLY A 137 -2.85 -6.71 -3.98
C GLY A 137 -1.59 -6.71 -4.85
N ALA A 138 -1.10 -7.88 -5.23
CA ALA A 138 0.10 -8.01 -6.05
C ALA A 138 -0.06 -7.47 -7.49
N ASN A 139 -1.30 -7.30 -7.98
CA ASN A 139 -1.61 -6.81 -9.33
C ASN A 139 -1.94 -5.32 -9.35
N SER A 140 -1.08 -4.48 -8.79
CA SER A 140 -1.35 -3.05 -8.53
C SER A 140 -1.44 -2.16 -9.78
N GLU A 141 -1.09 -2.64 -10.97
CA GLU A 141 -1.14 -1.86 -12.21
C GLU A 141 -2.54 -1.77 -12.83
N GLN A 142 -3.47 -2.62 -12.39
CA GLN A 142 -4.85 -2.66 -12.87
C GLN A 142 -5.81 -2.07 -11.82
N LEU A 143 -6.99 -1.64 -12.29
CA LEU A 143 -8.06 -1.25 -11.38
C LEU A 143 -8.56 -2.48 -10.61
N PRO A 144 -8.61 -2.43 -9.30
CA PRO A 144 -9.02 -3.57 -8.49
C PRO A 144 -10.50 -3.93 -8.66
N TYR A 145 -11.36 -2.98 -8.97
CA TYR A 145 -12.80 -3.20 -9.07
C TYR A 145 -13.35 -2.71 -10.40
N THR A 146 -14.07 -3.58 -11.09
CA THR A 146 -14.85 -3.29 -12.29
C THR A 146 -16.34 -3.40 -11.99
N VAL A 147 -17.14 -2.58 -12.67
CA VAL A 147 -18.58 -2.53 -12.45
C VAL A 147 -19.34 -3.04 -13.66
N GLU A 148 -20.39 -3.80 -13.43
CA GLU A 148 -21.44 -4.13 -14.41
C GLU A 148 -22.63 -3.23 -14.14
N ARG A 149 -23.33 -2.80 -15.21
CA ARG A 149 -24.44 -1.84 -15.11
C ARG A 149 -25.65 -2.37 -15.88
N ASP A 150 -26.83 -2.01 -15.39
CA ASP A 150 -28.08 -2.23 -16.10
C ASP A 150 -28.29 -1.21 -17.25
N ASP A 151 -29.38 -1.36 -18.00
CA ASP A 151 -29.75 -0.45 -19.10
C ASP A 151 -30.05 0.99 -18.61
N GLN A 152 -30.27 1.20 -17.33
CA GLN A 152 -30.52 2.50 -16.70
C GLN A 152 -29.22 3.14 -16.16
N GLY A 153 -28.12 2.39 -16.17
CA GLY A 153 -26.79 2.83 -15.72
C GLY A 153 -26.50 2.55 -14.26
N HIS A 154 -27.39 1.90 -13.50
CA HIS A 154 -27.14 1.52 -12.10
C HIS A 154 -26.17 0.35 -12.02
N ILE A 155 -25.32 0.35 -11.00
CA ILE A 155 -24.39 -0.75 -10.74
C ILE A 155 -25.18 -1.99 -10.27
N THR A 156 -25.06 -3.08 -11.01
CA THR A 156 -25.68 -4.39 -10.69
C THR A 156 -24.68 -5.34 -10.03
N ARG A 157 -23.40 -5.21 -10.36
CA ARG A 157 -22.33 -6.05 -9.81
C ARG A 157 -21.01 -5.30 -9.77
N VAL A 158 -20.21 -5.58 -8.75
CA VAL A 158 -18.84 -5.12 -8.64
C VAL A 158 -17.91 -6.33 -8.55
N ASN A 159 -17.01 -6.46 -9.52
CA ASN A 159 -16.10 -7.59 -9.64
C ASN A 159 -14.69 -7.20 -9.24
N TYR A 160 -14.05 -7.98 -8.38
CA TYR A 160 -12.64 -7.80 -8.02
C TYR A 160 -11.73 -8.44 -9.07
N GLN A 161 -10.81 -7.65 -9.62
CA GLN A 161 -9.84 -8.05 -10.64
C GLN A 161 -8.39 -8.10 -10.13
N GLY A 162 -8.18 -7.73 -8.87
CA GLY A 162 -6.86 -7.74 -8.24
C GLY A 162 -6.40 -9.13 -7.81
N SER A 163 -5.26 -9.17 -7.14
CA SER A 163 -4.72 -10.39 -6.51
C SER A 163 -5.14 -10.45 -5.03
N LEU A 164 -5.43 -11.65 -4.54
CA LEU A 164 -5.64 -11.88 -3.10
C LEU A 164 -4.32 -11.86 -2.31
N GLU A 165 -3.19 -12.02 -3.00
CA GLU A 165 -1.87 -11.92 -2.40
C GLU A 165 -1.44 -10.45 -2.29
N GLU A 166 -0.89 -10.07 -1.14
CA GLU A 166 -0.32 -8.74 -0.95
C GLU A 166 1.04 -8.63 -1.64
N ARG A 167 1.32 -7.47 -2.25
CA ARG A 167 2.62 -7.20 -2.86
C ARG A 167 3.66 -6.94 -1.78
N GLN A 168 4.63 -7.85 -1.63
CA GLN A 168 5.75 -7.68 -0.74
C GLN A 168 6.80 -6.74 -1.35
N VAL A 169 7.22 -5.74 -0.58
CA VAL A 169 8.30 -4.82 -0.93
C VAL A 169 9.45 -5.06 0.04
N LYS A 170 10.63 -5.34 -0.52
CA LYS A 170 11.85 -5.49 0.27
C LYS A 170 12.33 -4.12 0.72
N VAL A 171 12.34 -3.89 2.02
CA VAL A 171 12.81 -2.64 2.64
C VAL A 171 14.31 -2.72 2.88
N THR A 172 14.77 -3.83 3.45
CA THR A 172 16.19 -4.14 3.70
C THR A 172 16.37 -5.66 3.73
N ASP A 173 17.61 -6.14 3.86
CA ASP A 173 17.87 -7.57 4.02
C ASP A 173 17.21 -8.09 5.29
N GLY A 174 16.26 -9.04 5.12
CA GLY A 174 15.50 -9.65 6.21
C GLY A 174 14.22 -8.90 6.64
N LEU A 175 13.89 -7.76 6.03
CA LEU A 175 12.62 -7.06 6.24
C LEU A 175 11.88 -6.84 4.93
N GLU A 176 10.78 -7.53 4.78
CA GLU A 176 9.79 -7.33 3.71
C GLU A 176 8.47 -6.87 4.33
N THR A 177 7.77 -5.99 3.66
CA THR A 177 6.46 -5.50 4.08
C THR A 177 5.56 -5.30 2.87
N SER A 178 4.25 -5.35 3.09
CA SER A 178 3.30 -5.05 2.04
C SER A 178 2.97 -3.56 2.01
N ALA A 179 3.10 -2.95 0.84
CA ALA A 179 2.68 -1.58 0.56
C ALA A 179 1.26 -1.51 -0.03
N VAL A 180 0.79 -2.61 -0.63
CA VAL A 180 -0.49 -2.70 -1.33
C VAL A 180 -1.32 -3.82 -0.71
N LEU A 181 -2.54 -3.49 -0.31
CA LEU A 181 -3.47 -4.39 0.37
C LEU A 181 -4.38 -5.09 -0.64
N ALA A 182 -4.83 -6.29 -0.32
CA ALA A 182 -5.87 -6.95 -1.11
C ALA A 182 -7.25 -6.51 -0.63
N GLY A 183 -8.05 -5.90 -1.52
CA GLY A 183 -9.37 -5.35 -1.18
C GLY A 183 -10.31 -6.36 -0.50
N PRO A 184 -10.49 -7.60 -1.01
CA PRO A 184 -11.39 -8.57 -0.41
C PRO A 184 -11.05 -8.94 1.04
N THR A 185 -9.78 -8.90 1.44
CA THR A 185 -9.37 -9.17 2.83
C THR A 185 -9.82 -8.07 3.81
N LEU A 186 -10.07 -6.86 3.30
CA LEU A 186 -10.47 -5.70 4.08
C LEU A 186 -11.99 -5.47 4.05
N PHE A 187 -12.63 -5.76 2.92
CA PHE A 187 -13.97 -5.29 2.60
C PHE A 187 -15.04 -6.39 2.60
N SER A 188 -14.66 -7.66 2.78
CA SER A 188 -15.60 -8.78 2.78
C SER A 188 -15.78 -9.36 4.17
N SER A 189 -17.00 -9.82 4.48
CA SER A 189 -17.25 -10.64 5.66
C SER A 189 -16.60 -12.02 5.50
N GLY A 190 -16.31 -12.71 6.59
CA GLY A 190 -15.41 -13.86 6.54
C GLY A 190 -15.99 -15.21 6.89
N GLU A 191 -17.21 -15.30 7.42
CA GLU A 191 -17.78 -16.55 7.92
C GLU A 191 -19.11 -16.83 7.19
N ARG A 192 -19.06 -17.75 6.23
CA ARG A 192 -20.24 -18.18 5.49
C ARG A 192 -21.23 -18.90 6.40
N GLY A 193 -22.47 -18.40 6.45
CA GLY A 193 -23.61 -19.04 7.09
C GLY A 193 -24.37 -19.99 6.15
N GLU A 194 -25.41 -20.62 6.67
CA GLU A 194 -26.34 -21.42 5.88
C GLU A 194 -27.26 -20.50 5.06
N PRO A 195 -27.69 -20.92 3.83
CA PRO A 195 -28.66 -20.17 3.03
C PRO A 195 -29.99 -20.03 3.74
N VAL A 196 -30.55 -18.81 3.77
CA VAL A 196 -31.84 -18.47 4.34
C VAL A 196 -32.82 -18.22 3.20
N PHE A 197 -34.01 -18.82 3.25
CA PHE A 197 -35.06 -18.74 2.25
C PHE A 197 -36.22 -17.91 2.79
N TYR A 198 -36.68 -16.89 2.05
CA TYR A 198 -37.73 -15.95 2.49
C TYR A 198 -39.07 -16.13 1.81
N GLY A 199 -39.17 -17.00 0.81
CA GLY A 199 -40.40 -17.26 0.09
C GLY A 199 -41.29 -18.29 0.77
N GLN A 200 -42.32 -18.69 0.06
CA GLN A 200 -43.31 -19.66 0.54
C GLN A 200 -43.43 -20.88 -0.39
N THR A 201 -42.39 -21.13 -1.17
CA THR A 201 -42.41 -22.26 -2.13
C THR A 201 -42.24 -23.61 -1.44
N GLY A 202 -41.70 -23.61 -0.23
CA GLY A 202 -41.40 -24.81 0.56
C GLY A 202 -40.00 -25.36 0.33
N THR A 203 -39.14 -24.64 -0.38
CA THR A 203 -37.70 -24.97 -0.51
C THR A 203 -36.93 -24.64 0.77
N ALA A 204 -35.86 -25.38 1.01
CA ALA A 204 -34.96 -25.16 2.13
C ALA A 204 -33.50 -25.37 1.71
N ALA A 205 -32.58 -25.09 2.61
CA ALA A 205 -31.14 -25.33 2.39
C ALA A 205 -30.89 -26.85 2.26
N GLY A 206 -30.15 -27.22 1.20
CA GLY A 206 -29.62 -28.57 1.03
C GLY A 206 -28.40 -28.82 1.92
N THR A 207 -27.98 -30.07 2.01
CA THR A 207 -26.83 -30.48 2.85
C THR A 207 -25.44 -30.14 2.25
N GLY A 208 -25.40 -29.72 0.96
CA GLY A 208 -24.17 -29.31 0.29
C GLY A 208 -23.74 -27.91 0.69
N THR A 209 -22.46 -27.64 0.59
CA THR A 209 -21.92 -26.28 0.83
C THR A 209 -22.15 -25.41 -0.40
N SER A 210 -23.09 -24.46 -0.32
CA SER A 210 -23.37 -23.51 -1.40
C SER A 210 -22.19 -22.57 -1.60
N SER A 211 -21.83 -22.25 -2.87
CA SER A 211 -20.77 -21.29 -3.20
C SER A 211 -21.29 -19.89 -3.53
N ILE A 212 -22.59 -19.71 -3.69
CA ILE A 212 -23.26 -18.41 -3.90
C ILE A 212 -22.82 -17.40 -2.85
N ARG A 213 -22.65 -16.13 -3.26
CA ARG A 213 -22.36 -15.01 -2.38
C ARG A 213 -23.48 -13.98 -2.41
N GLY A 214 -23.81 -13.42 -1.24
CA GLY A 214 -24.86 -12.43 -1.10
C GLY A 214 -26.25 -13.02 -1.28
N ASP A 215 -27.08 -12.33 -2.05
CA ASP A 215 -28.46 -12.72 -2.36
C ASP A 215 -28.56 -13.30 -3.76
N VAL A 216 -29.45 -14.27 -3.92
CA VAL A 216 -29.80 -14.86 -5.21
C VAL A 216 -31.29 -15.14 -5.24
N GLN A 217 -31.93 -15.03 -6.40
CA GLN A 217 -33.30 -15.41 -6.61
C GLN A 217 -33.37 -16.82 -7.18
N LEU A 218 -33.98 -17.72 -6.43
CA LEU A 218 -34.30 -19.08 -6.90
C LEU A 218 -35.69 -19.06 -7.51
N THR A 219 -35.80 -19.25 -8.82
CA THR A 219 -37.06 -19.35 -9.53
C THR A 219 -37.47 -20.82 -9.63
N ILE A 220 -38.67 -21.12 -9.17
CA ILE A 220 -39.27 -22.44 -9.19
C ILE A 220 -40.48 -22.42 -10.13
N THR A 221 -40.42 -23.24 -11.16
CA THR A 221 -41.52 -23.39 -12.13
C THR A 221 -41.98 -24.85 -12.23
N GLY A 222 -43.13 -25.08 -12.86
CA GLY A 222 -43.66 -26.43 -13.02
C GLY A 222 -44.81 -26.78 -12.07
N SER A 223 -44.93 -28.04 -11.73
CA SER A 223 -46.02 -28.60 -10.89
C SER A 223 -45.52 -29.83 -10.13
N ALA A 224 -46.32 -30.30 -9.17
CA ALA A 224 -45.99 -31.45 -8.34
C ALA A 224 -45.49 -32.65 -9.15
N GLY A 225 -44.27 -33.13 -8.80
CA GLY A 225 -43.59 -34.23 -9.46
C GLY A 225 -42.73 -33.83 -10.68
N ASN A 226 -42.74 -32.55 -11.10
CA ASN A 226 -41.91 -32.04 -12.20
C ASN A 226 -41.62 -30.54 -11.98
N TRP A 227 -40.79 -30.26 -10.99
CA TRP A 227 -40.35 -28.92 -10.68
C TRP A 227 -39.05 -28.55 -11.43
N GLN A 228 -38.91 -27.32 -11.80
CA GLN A 228 -37.76 -26.77 -12.45
C GLN A 228 -37.16 -25.64 -11.59
N LEU A 229 -35.93 -25.76 -11.23
CA LEU A 229 -35.18 -24.85 -10.37
C LEU A 229 -34.11 -24.10 -11.19
N SER A 230 -34.04 -22.78 -11.05
CA SER A 230 -33.04 -21.94 -11.69
C SER A 230 -32.65 -20.78 -10.77
N ILE A 231 -31.37 -20.38 -10.79
CA ILE A 231 -30.85 -19.21 -10.06
C ILE A 231 -30.24 -18.16 -11.00
N ASP A 232 -30.43 -18.31 -12.31
CA ASP A 232 -29.89 -17.45 -13.37
C ASP A 232 -30.95 -17.02 -14.39
N GLY A 233 -32.20 -16.83 -13.92
CA GLY A 233 -33.33 -16.39 -14.78
C GLY A 233 -33.76 -17.43 -15.80
N GLY A 234 -33.42 -18.70 -15.62
CA GLY A 234 -33.81 -19.78 -16.52
C GLY A 234 -32.75 -20.15 -17.57
N ALA A 235 -31.56 -19.56 -17.51
CA ALA A 235 -30.45 -19.92 -18.42
C ALA A 235 -29.98 -21.36 -18.16
N ASN A 236 -29.92 -21.76 -16.90
CA ASN A 236 -29.66 -23.14 -16.48
C ASN A 236 -30.82 -23.62 -15.60
N VAL A 237 -31.42 -24.74 -15.95
CA VAL A 237 -32.59 -25.28 -15.28
C VAL A 237 -32.31 -26.71 -14.82
N VAL A 238 -32.53 -26.96 -13.54
CA VAL A 238 -32.45 -28.31 -12.95
C VAL A 238 -33.85 -28.82 -12.70
N THR A 239 -34.19 -29.97 -13.28
CA THR A 239 -35.50 -30.60 -13.09
C THR A 239 -35.44 -31.59 -11.92
N VAL A 240 -36.41 -31.49 -11.01
CA VAL A 240 -36.53 -32.34 -9.81
C VAL A 240 -37.98 -32.85 -9.67
N ASN A 241 -38.14 -33.97 -9.00
CA ASN A 241 -39.48 -34.54 -8.77
C ASN A 241 -40.04 -34.19 -7.38
N GLY A 242 -39.26 -33.49 -6.52
CA GLY A 242 -39.70 -33.12 -5.17
C GLY A 242 -39.36 -34.16 -4.10
N THR A 243 -38.47 -35.11 -4.39
CA THR A 243 -37.95 -36.09 -3.40
C THR A 243 -36.47 -35.89 -3.08
N GLU A 244 -35.83 -34.99 -3.77
CA GLU A 244 -34.39 -34.70 -3.65
C GLU A 244 -34.13 -33.69 -2.54
N SER A 245 -33.34 -34.12 -1.53
CA SER A 245 -32.99 -33.26 -0.38
C SER A 245 -31.69 -32.46 -0.58
N ASN A 246 -30.95 -32.66 -1.69
CA ASN A 246 -29.71 -31.98 -1.94
C ASN A 246 -29.46 -31.79 -3.43
N VAL A 247 -30.08 -30.78 -4.01
CA VAL A 247 -30.05 -30.47 -5.43
C VAL A 247 -29.06 -29.34 -5.66
N ALA A 248 -28.05 -29.55 -6.53
CA ALA A 248 -27.10 -28.49 -6.94
C ALA A 248 -27.73 -27.68 -8.09
N VAL A 249 -28.07 -26.43 -7.82
CA VAL A 249 -28.52 -25.46 -8.83
C VAL A 249 -27.36 -24.53 -9.13
N VAL A 250 -26.91 -24.50 -10.39
CA VAL A 250 -25.71 -23.81 -10.82
C VAL A 250 -26.06 -22.56 -11.62
N ASN A 251 -25.46 -21.44 -11.29
CA ASN A 251 -25.50 -20.24 -12.11
C ASN A 251 -24.53 -20.42 -13.31
N SER A 252 -25.07 -20.34 -14.52
CA SER A 252 -24.31 -20.59 -15.77
C SER A 252 -23.26 -19.49 -16.07
N GLU A 253 -23.45 -18.28 -15.55
CA GLU A 253 -22.54 -17.14 -15.78
C GLU A 253 -21.37 -17.12 -14.80
N THR A 254 -21.67 -17.37 -13.50
CA THR A 254 -20.65 -17.26 -12.44
C THR A 254 -20.04 -18.61 -12.06
N GLY A 255 -20.71 -19.72 -12.39
CA GLY A 255 -20.33 -21.08 -11.93
C GLY A 255 -20.62 -21.32 -10.44
N GLU A 256 -21.26 -20.39 -9.75
CA GLU A 256 -21.64 -20.54 -8.34
C GLU A 256 -22.79 -21.54 -8.20
N VAL A 257 -22.83 -22.23 -7.08
CA VAL A 257 -23.78 -23.34 -6.81
C VAL A 257 -24.58 -23.04 -5.55
N LEU A 258 -25.91 -23.17 -5.65
CA LEU A 258 -26.82 -23.21 -4.53
C LEU A 258 -27.29 -24.66 -4.32
N TYR A 259 -27.10 -25.19 -3.11
CA TYR A 259 -27.69 -26.50 -2.74
C TYR A 259 -29.04 -26.31 -2.09
N VAL A 260 -30.08 -26.96 -2.67
CA VAL A 260 -31.47 -26.79 -2.31
C VAL A 260 -32.08 -28.15 -1.90
N ASP A 261 -32.83 -28.14 -0.82
CA ASP A 261 -33.74 -29.23 -0.48
C ASP A 261 -35.08 -28.98 -1.19
N ALA A 262 -35.42 -29.86 -2.14
CA ALA A 262 -36.64 -29.79 -2.94
C ALA A 262 -37.78 -30.61 -2.36
N THR A 263 -37.61 -31.32 -1.25
CA THR A 263 -38.60 -32.24 -0.70
C THR A 263 -39.87 -31.54 -0.16
N GLY A 264 -39.72 -30.26 0.21
CA GLY A 264 -40.81 -29.44 0.74
C GLY A 264 -41.57 -28.60 -0.29
N ILE A 265 -41.21 -28.66 -1.58
CA ILE A 265 -41.82 -27.79 -2.61
C ILE A 265 -43.33 -28.06 -2.74
N GLN A 266 -44.12 -27.02 -2.53
CA GLN A 266 -45.58 -27.08 -2.61
C GLN A 266 -46.14 -26.28 -3.79
N GLN A 267 -45.49 -25.19 -4.17
CA GLN A 267 -45.93 -24.29 -5.23
C GLN A 267 -44.77 -23.69 -6.01
N ALA A 268 -45.05 -23.32 -7.26
CA ALA A 268 -44.14 -22.53 -8.08
C ALA A 268 -44.11 -21.08 -7.58
N GLY A 269 -42.99 -20.42 -7.79
CA GLY A 269 -42.79 -19.03 -7.40
C GLY A 269 -41.31 -18.66 -7.34
N ASP A 270 -41.09 -17.43 -7.03
CA ASP A 270 -39.75 -16.89 -6.80
C ASP A 270 -39.40 -16.92 -5.30
N GLU A 271 -38.25 -17.47 -5.00
CA GLU A 271 -37.70 -17.67 -3.65
C GLU A 271 -36.45 -16.83 -3.47
N PRO A 272 -36.52 -15.71 -2.75
CA PRO A 272 -35.31 -14.98 -2.40
C PRO A 272 -34.48 -15.80 -1.43
N VAL A 273 -33.21 -16.00 -1.76
CA VAL A 273 -32.26 -16.76 -0.94
C VAL A 273 -31.07 -15.88 -0.60
N ARG A 274 -30.77 -15.80 0.68
CA ARG A 274 -29.64 -15.04 1.24
C ARG A 274 -28.63 -16.01 1.83
N VAL A 275 -27.31 -15.73 1.60
CA VAL A 275 -26.23 -16.46 2.24
C VAL A 275 -25.47 -15.52 3.20
N PRO A 276 -25.77 -15.54 4.51
CA PRO A 276 -25.09 -14.69 5.50
C PRO A 276 -23.57 -14.91 5.52
N GLY A 277 -22.81 -13.89 5.94
CA GLY A 277 -21.36 -13.98 6.05
C GLY A 277 -20.60 -14.03 4.73
N THR A 278 -21.28 -13.77 3.59
CA THR A 278 -20.63 -13.77 2.26
C THR A 278 -20.68 -12.41 1.57
N TYR A 279 -21.15 -11.39 2.26
CA TYR A 279 -21.24 -10.03 1.74
C TYR A 279 -19.90 -9.33 1.74
N ASP A 280 -19.68 -8.54 0.72
CA ASP A 280 -18.72 -7.45 0.72
C ASP A 280 -19.47 -6.10 0.82
N MET A 281 -18.71 -5.01 0.92
CA MET A 281 -19.30 -3.68 1.06
C MET A 281 -20.18 -3.27 -0.14
N PHE A 282 -19.87 -3.75 -1.34
CA PHE A 282 -20.62 -3.41 -2.56
C PHE A 282 -21.92 -4.21 -2.66
N ASN A 283 -21.84 -5.53 -2.49
CA ASN A 283 -23.00 -6.41 -2.52
C ASN A 283 -24.00 -6.06 -1.43
N ALA A 284 -23.52 -5.67 -0.24
CA ALA A 284 -24.40 -5.21 0.83
C ALA A 284 -25.17 -3.94 0.46
N LEU A 285 -24.54 -2.98 -0.26
CA LEU A 285 -25.18 -1.75 -0.72
C LEU A 285 -26.14 -2.00 -1.89
N ILE A 286 -25.74 -2.82 -2.88
CA ILE A 286 -26.58 -3.21 -4.01
C ILE A 286 -27.86 -3.84 -3.49
N ASN A 287 -27.75 -4.79 -2.57
CA ASN A 287 -28.86 -5.47 -1.98
C ASN A 287 -29.78 -4.52 -1.17
N ALA A 288 -29.20 -3.66 -0.33
CA ALA A 288 -29.96 -2.66 0.41
C ALA A 288 -30.77 -1.74 -0.52
N ARG A 289 -30.15 -1.28 -1.63
CA ARG A 289 -30.80 -0.46 -2.66
C ARG A 289 -31.96 -1.21 -3.32
N ASP A 290 -31.74 -2.45 -3.75
CA ASP A 290 -32.72 -3.23 -4.49
C ASP A 290 -33.92 -3.59 -3.62
N LEU A 291 -33.72 -3.89 -2.34
CA LEU A 291 -34.78 -4.04 -1.35
C LEU A 291 -35.61 -2.75 -1.16
N LEU A 292 -34.95 -1.58 -1.16
CA LEU A 292 -35.65 -0.29 -1.06
C LEU A 292 -36.52 -0.03 -2.30
N LYS A 293 -36.05 -0.38 -3.50
CA LYS A 293 -36.80 -0.28 -4.74
C LYS A 293 -38.00 -1.24 -4.75
N ASN A 294 -37.82 -2.41 -4.16
CA ASN A 294 -38.83 -3.49 -4.11
C ASN A 294 -39.46 -3.81 -5.48
N GLU A 295 -38.65 -3.92 -6.52
CA GLU A 295 -39.11 -4.23 -7.88
C GLU A 295 -39.75 -5.63 -7.98
N GLN A 296 -39.37 -6.53 -7.07
CA GLN A 296 -39.92 -7.91 -6.97
C GLN A 296 -41.27 -7.96 -6.27
N ASN A 297 -41.79 -6.82 -5.78
CA ASN A 297 -43.08 -6.72 -5.08
C ASN A 297 -43.21 -7.64 -3.85
N TYR A 298 -42.15 -7.74 -3.04
CA TYR A 298 -42.19 -8.46 -1.76
C TYR A 298 -43.24 -7.87 -0.83
N SER A 299 -43.88 -8.72 -0.04
CA SER A 299 -44.81 -8.28 1.00
C SER A 299 -44.11 -7.48 2.09
N GLU A 300 -44.83 -6.62 2.79
CA GLU A 300 -44.28 -5.77 3.84
C GLU A 300 -43.61 -6.59 4.98
N SER A 301 -44.17 -7.80 5.27
CA SER A 301 -43.54 -8.70 6.26
C SER A 301 -42.22 -9.30 5.78
N GLN A 302 -42.11 -9.70 4.52
CA GLN A 302 -40.88 -10.18 3.91
C GLN A 302 -39.81 -9.05 3.85
N LEU A 303 -40.23 -7.85 3.43
CA LEU A 303 -39.35 -6.70 3.40
C LEU A 303 -38.77 -6.38 4.78
N GLN A 304 -39.56 -6.40 5.85
CA GLN A 304 -39.09 -6.15 7.20
C GLN A 304 -38.05 -7.18 7.65
N GLU A 305 -38.25 -8.45 7.37
CA GLU A 305 -37.29 -9.52 7.67
C GLU A 305 -36.02 -9.34 6.87
N MET A 306 -36.10 -9.15 5.56
CA MET A 306 -34.97 -8.94 4.67
C MET A 306 -34.19 -7.67 4.99
N PHE A 307 -34.86 -6.56 5.38
CA PHE A 307 -34.18 -5.35 5.85
C PHE A 307 -33.38 -5.59 7.14
N SER A 308 -33.99 -6.33 8.11
CA SER A 308 -33.30 -6.68 9.35
C SER A 308 -32.01 -7.45 9.07
N ASP A 309 -32.08 -8.45 8.19
CA ASP A 309 -30.92 -9.28 7.87
C ASP A 309 -29.91 -8.55 6.98
N THR A 310 -30.37 -7.61 6.15
CA THR A 310 -29.47 -6.72 5.41
C THR A 310 -28.69 -5.80 6.35
N VAL A 311 -29.34 -5.21 7.36
CA VAL A 311 -28.66 -4.41 8.38
C VAL A 311 -27.65 -5.26 9.15
N ASN A 312 -27.99 -6.50 9.52
CA ASN A 312 -27.06 -7.42 10.18
C ASN A 312 -25.83 -7.70 9.30
N SER A 313 -26.02 -7.96 7.99
CA SER A 313 -24.90 -8.17 7.05
C SER A 313 -24.07 -6.91 6.86
N MET A 314 -24.70 -5.72 6.84
CA MET A 314 -23.99 -4.45 6.83
C MET A 314 -23.19 -4.22 8.14
N ASP A 315 -23.70 -4.67 9.28
CA ASP A 315 -22.95 -4.61 10.55
C ASP A 315 -21.71 -5.49 10.52
N GLU A 316 -21.79 -6.70 9.96
CA GLU A 316 -20.64 -7.58 9.79
C GLU A 316 -19.57 -6.94 8.90
N VAL A 317 -19.97 -6.39 7.74
CA VAL A 317 -19.06 -5.70 6.83
C VAL A 317 -18.45 -4.45 7.49
N ASN A 318 -19.27 -3.65 8.17
CA ASN A 318 -18.78 -2.47 8.89
C ASN A 318 -17.77 -2.83 9.98
N GLN A 319 -17.98 -3.93 10.67
CA GLN A 319 -17.02 -4.44 11.67
C GLN A 319 -15.67 -4.79 11.04
N ARG A 320 -15.67 -5.37 9.83
CA ARG A 320 -14.44 -5.67 9.07
C ARG A 320 -13.73 -4.39 8.63
N LEU A 321 -14.48 -3.40 8.11
CA LEU A 321 -13.93 -2.09 7.75
C LEU A 321 -13.28 -1.38 8.95
N VAL A 322 -13.94 -1.39 10.10
CA VAL A 322 -13.39 -0.82 11.33
C VAL A 322 -12.14 -1.57 11.80
N GLN A 323 -12.08 -2.90 11.64
CA GLN A 323 -10.90 -3.71 11.99
C GLN A 323 -9.74 -3.54 11.00
N ALA A 324 -10.00 -3.14 9.76
CA ALA A 324 -8.95 -2.88 8.77
C ALA A 324 -8.05 -1.70 9.17
N PHE A 325 -8.61 -0.65 9.78
CA PHE A 325 -7.88 0.54 10.17
C PHE A 325 -6.74 0.27 11.19
N PRO A 326 -6.95 -0.43 12.31
CA PRO A 326 -5.86 -0.79 13.22
C PRO A 326 -4.76 -1.65 12.57
N VAL A 327 -5.10 -2.51 11.60
CA VAL A 327 -4.12 -3.32 10.89
C VAL A 327 -3.16 -2.44 10.09
N VAL A 328 -3.70 -1.49 9.33
CA VAL A 328 -2.89 -0.52 8.56
C VAL A 328 -2.14 0.41 9.49
N GLY A 329 -2.79 0.91 10.54
CA GLY A 329 -2.17 1.78 11.55
C GLY A 329 -1.03 1.11 12.30
N GLY A 330 -1.15 -0.17 12.62
CA GLY A 330 -0.08 -0.95 13.23
C GLY A 330 1.13 -1.10 12.29
N ARG A 331 0.91 -1.36 11.00
CA ARG A 331 1.98 -1.39 9.99
C ARG A 331 2.67 -0.03 9.88
N LEU A 332 1.91 1.06 9.80
CA LEU A 332 2.44 2.43 9.76
C LEU A 332 3.33 2.73 10.96
N GLN A 333 2.89 2.39 12.18
CA GLN A 333 3.66 2.62 13.40
C GLN A 333 4.99 1.87 13.38
N VAL A 334 4.98 0.59 12.99
CA VAL A 334 6.21 -0.23 12.90
C VAL A 334 7.18 0.36 11.88
N LEU A 335 6.70 0.73 10.69
CA LEU A 335 7.54 1.29 9.62
C LEU A 335 8.09 2.67 10.00
N THR A 336 7.30 3.51 10.68
CA THR A 336 7.73 4.82 11.17
C THR A 336 8.84 4.68 12.20
N ASN A 337 8.69 3.80 13.17
CA ASN A 337 9.72 3.53 14.18
C ASN A 337 11.01 2.98 13.52
N PHE A 338 10.85 2.10 12.53
CA PHE A 338 11.99 1.57 11.79
C PHE A 338 12.70 2.66 10.99
N LYS A 339 11.95 3.55 10.33
CA LYS A 339 12.48 4.72 9.62
C LYS A 339 13.31 5.62 10.54
N GLU A 340 12.80 5.93 11.74
CA GLU A 340 13.54 6.70 12.74
C GLU A 340 14.85 6.01 13.13
N SER A 341 14.82 4.70 13.38
CA SER A 341 16.01 3.93 13.69
C SER A 341 17.07 3.95 12.57
N ILE A 342 16.66 3.81 11.31
CA ILE A 342 17.57 3.90 10.15
C ILE A 342 18.14 5.33 10.01
N LYS A 343 17.33 6.35 10.27
CA LYS A 343 17.76 7.75 10.26
C LYS A 343 18.83 8.02 11.31
N ASP A 344 18.66 7.51 12.52
CA ASP A 344 19.65 7.64 13.60
C ASP A 344 20.93 6.89 13.26
N MET A 345 20.83 5.68 12.70
CA MET A 345 22.00 4.92 12.23
C MET A 345 22.72 5.64 11.07
N LYS A 346 21.98 6.28 10.15
CA LYS A 346 22.58 7.09 9.08
C LYS A 346 23.33 8.28 9.66
N LEU A 347 22.73 9.00 10.61
CA LEU A 347 23.38 10.14 11.29
C LEU A 347 24.68 9.72 11.95
N ALA A 348 24.70 8.62 12.70
CA ALA A 348 25.92 8.09 13.32
C ALA A 348 26.99 7.72 12.28
N THR A 349 26.57 7.13 11.13
CA THR A 349 27.50 6.83 10.03
C THR A 349 28.06 8.10 9.40
N ASP A 350 27.24 9.14 9.21
CA ASP A 350 27.67 10.43 8.65
C ASP A 350 28.62 11.18 9.63
N GLU A 351 28.40 11.08 10.95
CA GLU A 351 29.32 11.57 11.98
C GLU A 351 30.67 10.84 11.98
N ASP A 352 30.65 9.50 11.75
CA ASP A 352 31.87 8.72 11.61
C ASP A 352 32.67 9.11 10.36
N ILE A 353 31.98 9.36 9.24
CA ILE A 353 32.59 9.89 8.00
C ILE A 353 33.21 11.24 8.27
N SER A 354 32.48 12.16 8.89
CA SER A 354 32.98 13.51 9.22
C SER A 354 34.21 13.45 10.11
N ARG A 355 34.24 12.55 11.11
CA ARG A 355 35.39 12.38 12.01
C ARG A 355 36.66 11.91 11.30
N LEU A 356 36.51 11.09 10.24
CA LEU A 356 37.64 10.56 9.47
C LEU A 356 38.03 11.49 8.32
N GLN A 357 37.11 12.23 7.77
CA GLN A 357 37.26 13.00 6.54
C GLN A 357 37.55 14.48 6.79
N ASP A 358 36.90 15.08 7.82
CA ASP A 358 36.96 16.53 8.03
C ASP A 358 38.27 16.94 8.72
N THR A 359 38.81 18.06 8.30
CA THR A 359 40.05 18.63 8.87
C THR A 359 39.74 19.76 9.87
N ASP A 360 40.61 19.95 10.86
CA ASP A 360 40.58 21.14 11.72
C ASP A 360 41.06 22.36 10.94
N ILE A 361 40.08 23.13 10.42
CA ILE A 361 40.36 24.37 9.65
C ILE A 361 41.26 25.35 10.42
N THR A 362 41.13 25.41 11.76
CA THR A 362 41.94 26.29 12.59
C THR A 362 43.40 25.86 12.57
N GLN A 363 43.67 24.57 12.70
CA GLN A 363 45.01 24.02 12.64
C GLN A 363 45.60 24.15 11.22
N VAL A 364 44.82 23.88 10.19
CA VAL A 364 45.25 24.06 8.79
C VAL A 364 45.59 25.51 8.49
N ALA A 365 44.83 26.48 8.99
CA ALA A 365 45.13 27.91 8.80
C ALA A 365 46.47 28.32 9.48
N ILE A 366 46.73 27.80 10.68
CA ILE A 366 47.99 28.03 11.40
C ILE A 366 49.16 27.42 10.63
N ASP A 367 49.02 26.17 10.17
CA ASP A 367 50.07 25.49 9.43
C ASP A 367 50.28 26.11 8.06
N LEU A 368 49.25 26.58 7.38
CA LEU A 368 49.32 27.31 6.12
C LEU A 368 50.20 28.58 6.30
N ALA A 369 49.89 29.42 7.28
CA ALA A 369 50.66 30.64 7.57
C ALA A 369 52.12 30.33 7.91
N ARG A 370 52.36 29.27 8.68
CA ARG A 370 53.71 28.81 9.03
C ARG A 370 54.50 28.34 7.80
N TYR A 371 53.90 27.48 6.96
CA TYR A 371 54.60 26.98 5.78
C TYR A 371 54.74 28.03 4.68
N GLU A 372 53.87 29.00 4.59
CA GLU A 372 54.00 30.17 3.72
C GLU A 372 55.23 31.01 4.13
N MET A 373 55.41 31.25 5.43
CA MET A 373 56.63 31.93 5.96
C MET A 373 57.90 31.12 5.69
N LEU A 374 57.83 29.78 5.91
CA LEU A 374 59.01 28.91 5.64
C LEU A 374 59.37 28.88 4.15
N TYR A 375 58.34 28.87 3.26
CA TYR A 375 58.58 28.95 1.82
C TYR A 375 59.24 30.26 1.40
N GLN A 376 58.75 31.41 1.91
CA GLN A 376 59.32 32.72 1.67
C GLN A 376 60.77 32.82 2.20
N MET A 377 61.04 32.28 3.40
CA MET A 377 62.37 32.19 3.94
C MET A 377 63.34 31.35 3.07
N SER A 378 62.81 30.19 2.59
CA SER A 378 63.60 29.30 1.71
C SER A 378 63.98 29.98 0.40
N LEU A 379 63.05 30.75 -0.20
CA LEU A 379 63.29 31.56 -1.39
C LEU A 379 64.29 32.65 -1.14
N ASN A 380 64.24 33.33 0.02
CA ASN A 380 65.17 34.40 0.40
C ASN A 380 66.60 33.86 0.61
N VAL A 381 66.74 32.70 1.27
CA VAL A 381 68.03 32.02 1.44
C VAL A 381 68.56 31.59 0.08
N ALA A 382 67.78 30.99 -0.80
CA ALA A 382 68.20 30.62 -2.14
C ALA A 382 68.68 31.84 -2.96
N SER A 383 67.93 32.94 -2.93
CA SER A 383 68.32 34.19 -3.61
C SER A 383 69.66 34.73 -3.13
N ARG A 384 69.88 34.73 -1.82
CA ARG A 384 71.19 35.16 -1.26
C ARG A 384 72.35 34.23 -1.69
N MET A 385 72.10 32.92 -1.74
CA MET A 385 73.06 31.95 -2.19
C MET A 385 73.46 32.15 -3.67
N PHE A 386 72.44 32.42 -4.52
CA PHE A 386 72.65 32.74 -5.94
C PHE A 386 73.50 34.01 -6.11
N SER A 387 73.28 35.07 -5.32
CA SER A 387 74.05 36.31 -5.39
C SER A 387 75.45 36.10 -4.93
N MET A 388 75.72 35.28 -3.91
CA MET A 388 77.09 34.97 -3.43
C MET A 388 77.88 34.12 -4.44
N SER A 389 77.22 33.17 -5.10
CA SER A 389 77.86 32.36 -6.14
C SER A 389 78.19 33.13 -7.39
N LEU A 390 77.42 34.12 -7.81
CA LEU A 390 77.73 35.03 -8.92
C LEU A 390 78.95 35.94 -8.60
N LEU A 391 79.04 36.43 -7.36
CA LEU A 391 80.19 37.23 -6.91
C LEU A 391 81.51 36.41 -6.85
N ASP A 392 81.39 35.11 -6.49
CA ASP A 392 82.60 34.22 -6.43
C ASP A 392 83.01 33.74 -7.84
N PHE A 393 82.13 33.73 -8.82
CA PHE A 393 82.41 33.41 -10.23
C PHE A 393 83.03 34.59 -10.99
N MET A 394 82.71 35.83 -10.56
CA MET A 394 83.30 37.06 -11.17
C MET A 394 84.61 37.48 -10.58
N ARG A 395 85.20 36.74 -9.65
CA ARG A 395 86.45 36.96 -9.01
C ARG A 395 87.51 35.94 -9.46
#